data_683d83679a87afca1490600aee7d8c06
#
_entry.id   683d83679a87afca1490600aee7d8c06
#
_cell.length_a   1.000
_cell.length_b   1.000
_cell.length_c   1.000
_cell.angle_alpha   90.00
_cell.angle_beta   90.00
_cell.angle_gamma   90.00
#
_symmetry.space_group_name_H-M   'P 1'
#
loop_
_entity.id
_entity.type
_entity.pdbx_description
1 polymer ?
#
loop_
_entity_poly.entity_id
_entity_poly.type
_entity_poly.pdbx_seq_one_letter_code
_entity_poly.pdbx_strand_id
1 'polypeptide(L)'
;MAKVVKNVIWRPHPRQAAFLKRREYEALYGGAAGGGKSDAALMLPLYWVHIGHFKALILRKTYPELSELIDRSRACYAQAFPAAKYNAQEHRWTFPSGATIAFGSMHTSDDREKYRGRQFDVIVFDELTHFTWEEYSFMFSRNRPSGPGTFVCMRATTNPGGIGHGWVKDRFITAAPPMTPISEDARIHMPDGSVRTIARTRIFVPATVHDNPTLLQNDPAYLANLAMLPSAERDAQLYGSWDSFSGQVFREWRNDPAHYEDQRFTHVVAPFDVPKYWPIVRGFDWGYARPFSVGWWAFDEDGRAWRVAEYYGVTDRPNEGVKHNAAEVAREIRRMEREHPCLKGHTITGIADPSIFDASRGESIADTMAREGVYFDKGDNARIPGKLQLHYRLAFDEEGRPMLHVFNTCRHFIRTVPALVYSERSVEDVDTAQEDHIYDETRYALMTRCIRARKSAVVHAYAAEDPLDLKPPVRLLRL
;
A
#
# COMPACT_ATOMS: atom_id res chain seq x y z
N MET A 1 44.60 13.91 34.67
CA MET A 1 43.77 13.85 33.44
C MET A 1 42.32 13.60 33.88
N ALA A 2 41.41 14.56 33.73
CA ALA A 2 40.03 14.39 34.08
C ALA A 2 39.40 13.35 33.11
N LYS A 3 38.80 12.30 33.66
CA LYS A 3 38.02 11.34 32.87
C LYS A 3 36.86 12.13 32.20
N VAL A 4 36.91 12.27 30.87
CA VAL A 4 35.78 12.77 30.11
C VAL A 4 34.66 11.76 30.26
N VAL A 5 33.68 12.05 31.10
CA VAL A 5 32.45 11.27 31.23
C VAL A 5 31.67 11.55 29.96
N LYS A 6 31.68 10.63 29.01
CA LYS A 6 30.82 10.69 27.81
C LYS A 6 29.38 10.50 28.27
N ASN A 7 28.60 11.57 28.32
CA ASN A 7 27.17 11.48 28.57
C ASN A 7 26.49 10.93 27.30
N VAL A 8 25.98 9.70 27.36
CA VAL A 8 25.28 9.05 26.24
C VAL A 8 23.82 9.44 26.32
N ILE A 9 23.39 10.31 25.41
CA ILE A 9 22.01 10.84 25.36
C ILE A 9 21.05 9.80 24.75
N TRP A 10 21.52 9.06 23.75
CA TRP A 10 20.75 8.03 23.07
C TRP A 10 21.65 6.91 22.57
N ARG A 11 21.13 5.67 22.62
CA ARG A 11 21.83 4.47 22.09
C ARG A 11 20.84 3.67 21.25
N PRO A 12 21.19 3.35 19.99
CA PRO A 12 20.32 2.52 19.14
C PRO A 12 20.25 1.08 19.65
N HIS A 13 19.07 0.50 19.65
CA HIS A 13 18.89 -0.94 19.77
C HIS A 13 19.37 -1.66 18.51
N PRO A 14 19.56 -2.99 18.52
CA PRO A 14 20.15 -3.72 17.39
C PRO A 14 19.46 -3.50 16.04
N ARG A 15 18.13 -3.50 16.01
CA ARG A 15 17.36 -3.24 14.77
C ARG A 15 17.45 -1.79 14.30
N GLN A 16 17.41 -0.84 15.23
CA GLN A 16 17.66 0.57 14.91
C GLN A 16 19.06 0.75 14.33
N ALA A 17 20.06 0.12 14.94
CA ALA A 17 21.45 0.15 14.44
C ALA A 17 21.58 -0.48 13.05
N ALA A 18 20.84 -1.56 12.78
CA ALA A 18 20.79 -2.18 11.46
C ALA A 18 20.20 -1.22 10.42
N PHE A 19 19.12 -0.51 10.72
CA PHE A 19 18.51 0.52 9.86
C PHE A 19 19.48 1.70 9.63
N LEU A 20 20.08 2.24 10.69
CA LEU A 20 21.00 3.39 10.61
C LEU A 20 22.24 3.12 9.75
N LYS A 21 22.68 1.86 9.65
CA LYS A 21 23.84 1.43 8.87
C LYS A 21 23.55 1.19 7.39
N ARG A 22 22.28 1.29 6.93
CA ARG A 22 21.93 0.99 5.54
C ARG A 22 22.59 1.96 4.56
N ARG A 23 23.08 1.39 3.46
CA ARG A 23 23.73 2.13 2.37
C ARG A 23 22.89 2.20 1.11
N GLU A 24 21.81 1.42 1.04
CA GLU A 24 20.83 1.44 -0.03
C GLU A 24 20.23 2.84 -0.16
N TYR A 25 19.85 3.23 -1.36
CA TYR A 25 19.26 4.53 -1.61
C TYR A 25 17.96 4.74 -0.82
N GLU A 26 17.09 3.72 -0.79
CA GLU A 26 15.89 3.72 0.03
C GLU A 26 16.00 2.66 1.13
N ALA A 27 15.64 3.00 2.37
CA ALA A 27 15.48 2.01 3.42
C ALA A 27 14.21 2.27 4.21
N LEU A 28 13.35 1.23 4.30
CA LEU A 28 12.13 1.21 5.09
C LEU A 28 12.41 0.48 6.40
N TYR A 29 12.09 1.11 7.53
CA TYR A 29 12.10 0.50 8.86
C TYR A 29 10.67 0.39 9.37
N GLY A 30 10.10 -0.81 9.38
CA GLY A 30 8.67 -0.95 9.54
C GLY A 30 8.21 -2.29 10.08
N GLY A 31 6.91 -2.39 10.34
CA GLY A 31 6.21 -3.55 10.88
C GLY A 31 5.39 -3.20 12.10
N ALA A 32 5.59 -3.93 13.22
CA ALA A 32 4.81 -3.75 14.44
C ALA A 32 5.02 -2.39 15.11
N ALA A 33 4.06 -1.98 15.96
CA ALA A 33 4.18 -0.80 16.80
C ALA A 33 5.29 -0.98 17.88
N GLY A 34 5.71 0.12 18.50
CA GLY A 34 6.64 0.08 19.63
C GLY A 34 8.11 -0.24 19.29
N GLY A 35 8.46 -0.51 18.03
CA GLY A 35 9.83 -0.90 17.61
C GLY A 35 10.88 0.22 17.62
N GLY A 36 10.57 1.41 18.15
CA GLY A 36 11.51 2.55 18.23
C GLY A 36 11.85 3.18 16.88
N LYS A 37 10.94 3.08 15.90
CA LYS A 37 11.13 3.50 14.50
C LYS A 37 11.36 5.00 14.38
N SER A 38 10.48 5.81 14.92
CA SER A 38 10.51 7.27 14.84
C SER A 38 11.76 7.85 15.53
N ASP A 39 12.21 7.28 16.66
CA ASP A 39 13.47 7.65 17.29
C ASP A 39 14.66 7.41 16.34
N ALA A 40 14.72 6.24 15.69
CA ALA A 40 15.81 5.95 14.75
C ALA A 40 15.79 6.91 13.54
N ALA A 41 14.61 7.21 13.00
CA ALA A 41 14.43 8.17 11.91
C ALA A 41 14.87 9.58 12.31
N LEU A 42 14.54 9.99 13.54
CA LEU A 42 14.93 11.28 14.09
C LEU A 42 16.44 11.41 14.29
N MET A 43 17.10 10.35 14.77
CA MET A 43 18.54 10.36 15.05
C MET A 43 19.41 10.21 13.81
N LEU A 44 18.88 9.64 12.73
CA LEU A 44 19.66 9.36 11.51
C LEU A 44 20.36 10.60 10.93
N PRO A 45 19.72 11.76 10.72
CA PRO A 45 20.36 12.92 10.11
C PRO A 45 21.55 13.45 10.92
N LEU A 46 21.61 13.17 12.22
CA LEU A 46 22.69 13.65 13.09
C LEU A 46 24.06 13.12 12.68
N TYR A 47 24.15 12.05 11.91
CA TYR A 47 25.43 11.56 11.38
C TYR A 47 26.17 12.57 10.52
N TRP A 48 25.46 13.51 9.89
CA TRP A 48 26.05 14.44 8.91
C TRP A 48 25.95 15.93 9.34
N VAL A 49 25.43 16.23 10.53
CA VAL A 49 25.30 17.63 10.99
C VAL A 49 26.62 18.35 11.21
N HIS A 50 27.77 17.64 11.14
CA HIS A 50 29.09 18.25 11.14
C HIS A 50 29.50 18.85 9.79
N ILE A 51 28.77 18.54 8.70
CA ILE A 51 28.99 19.03 7.34
C ILE A 51 28.14 20.28 7.14
N GLY A 52 28.75 21.46 6.97
CA GLY A 52 28.05 22.75 7.03
C GLY A 52 26.93 22.97 6.02
N HIS A 53 27.01 22.37 4.84
CA HIS A 53 25.97 22.51 3.81
C HIS A 53 24.93 21.39 3.86
N PHE A 54 25.03 20.42 4.77
CA PHE A 54 24.09 19.30 4.89
C PHE A 54 22.66 19.78 5.20
N LYS A 55 21.70 19.21 4.49
CA LYS A 55 20.27 19.48 4.65
C LYS A 55 19.48 18.21 4.75
N ALA A 56 18.72 18.05 5.82
CA ALA A 56 17.75 16.97 5.97
C ALA A 56 16.33 17.49 6.08
N LEU A 57 15.37 16.69 5.68
CA LEU A 57 13.94 16.91 5.82
C LEU A 57 13.29 15.68 6.46
N ILE A 58 12.50 15.89 7.51
CA ILE A 58 11.68 14.87 8.14
C ILE A 58 10.22 15.21 7.88
N LEU A 59 9.47 14.29 7.31
CA LEU A 59 8.08 14.46 6.86
C LEU A 59 7.13 13.59 7.65
N ARG A 60 5.97 14.15 8.02
CA ARG A 60 4.74 13.46 8.40
C ARG A 60 3.58 13.98 7.58
N LYS A 61 2.44 13.29 7.64
CA LYS A 61 1.26 13.68 6.87
C LYS A 61 0.74 15.05 7.27
N THR A 62 0.70 15.34 8.58
CA THR A 62 0.20 16.61 9.12
C THR A 62 1.17 17.23 10.12
N TYR A 63 1.06 18.55 10.35
CA TYR A 63 1.84 19.23 11.37
C TYR A 63 1.50 18.82 12.81
N PRO A 64 0.23 18.58 13.19
CA PRO A 64 -0.08 18.04 14.52
C PRO A 64 0.66 16.74 14.83
N GLU A 65 0.79 15.83 13.85
CA GLU A 65 1.54 14.59 14.01
C GLU A 65 3.05 14.80 14.20
N LEU A 66 3.61 15.90 13.65
CA LEU A 66 5.02 16.24 13.82
C LEU A 66 5.37 16.75 15.22
N SER A 67 4.39 17.21 16.00
CA SER A 67 4.63 17.85 17.33
C SER A 67 5.45 16.96 18.24
N GLU A 68 5.12 15.68 18.33
CA GLU A 68 5.84 14.70 19.15
C GLU A 68 7.29 14.52 18.71
N LEU A 69 7.55 14.42 17.40
CA LEU A 69 8.90 14.34 16.84
C LEU A 69 9.71 15.60 17.11
N ILE A 70 9.09 16.77 16.97
CA ILE A 70 9.71 18.05 17.27
C ILE A 70 10.09 18.14 18.74
N ASP A 71 9.19 17.79 19.65
CA ASP A 71 9.45 17.80 21.10
C ASP A 71 10.54 16.80 21.47
N ARG A 72 10.50 15.62 20.89
CA ARG A 72 11.57 14.63 21.04
C ARG A 72 12.92 15.13 20.53
N SER A 73 12.93 15.84 19.37
CA SER A 73 14.15 16.49 18.86
C SER A 73 14.68 17.54 19.81
N ARG A 74 13.80 18.36 20.42
CA ARG A 74 14.20 19.37 21.42
C ARG A 74 14.86 18.74 22.64
N ALA A 75 14.30 17.62 23.12
CA ALA A 75 14.87 16.89 24.23
C ALA A 75 16.25 16.31 23.93
N CYS A 76 16.45 15.76 22.72
CA CYS A 76 17.69 15.06 22.36
C CYS A 76 18.76 15.97 21.71
N TYR A 77 18.36 16.78 20.74
CA TYR A 77 19.33 17.58 19.96
C TYR A 77 19.92 18.71 20.79
N ALA A 78 19.12 19.39 21.64
CA ALA A 78 19.64 20.42 22.53
C ALA A 78 20.66 19.90 23.53
N GLN A 79 20.50 18.65 23.98
CA GLN A 79 21.48 18.03 24.90
C GLN A 79 22.74 17.59 24.14
N ALA A 80 22.59 17.04 22.92
CA ALA A 80 23.70 16.55 22.13
C ALA A 80 24.51 17.71 21.49
N PHE A 81 23.84 18.81 21.14
CA PHE A 81 24.39 19.98 20.47
C PHE A 81 23.88 21.25 21.13
N PRO A 82 24.41 21.66 22.31
CA PRO A 82 23.89 22.82 23.06
C PRO A 82 23.90 24.14 22.30
N ALA A 83 24.75 24.28 21.29
CA ALA A 83 24.83 25.48 20.45
C ALA A 83 23.90 25.42 19.20
N ALA A 84 23.20 24.30 18.97
CA ALA A 84 22.21 24.21 17.90
C ALA A 84 20.94 25.01 18.27
N LYS A 85 20.31 25.63 17.27
CA LYS A 85 19.14 26.49 17.46
C LYS A 85 17.94 25.94 16.71
N TYR A 86 16.78 25.90 17.35
CA TYR A 86 15.51 25.57 16.74
C TYR A 86 14.71 26.82 16.43
N ASN A 87 14.34 26.99 15.16
CA ASN A 87 13.40 28.02 14.73
C ASN A 87 11.98 27.42 14.66
N ALA A 88 11.09 27.87 15.54
CA ALA A 88 9.73 27.36 15.63
C ALA A 88 8.82 27.79 14.47
N GLN A 89 9.09 28.93 13.82
CA GLN A 89 8.31 29.37 12.65
C GLN A 89 8.65 28.58 11.39
N GLU A 90 9.94 28.23 11.21
CA GLU A 90 10.42 27.48 10.07
C GLU A 90 10.43 25.96 10.33
N HIS A 91 10.10 25.54 11.54
CA HIS A 91 10.23 24.15 12.00
C HIS A 91 11.59 23.53 11.66
N ARG A 92 12.68 24.26 11.95
CA ARG A 92 14.02 23.91 11.50
C ARG A 92 15.08 24.05 12.60
N TRP A 93 15.91 23.02 12.72
CA TRP A 93 17.16 23.08 13.45
C TRP A 93 18.27 23.63 12.58
N THR A 94 19.10 24.49 13.15
CA THR A 94 20.39 24.94 12.57
C THR A 94 21.50 24.59 13.53
N PHE A 95 22.48 23.84 13.06
CA PHE A 95 23.62 23.38 13.84
C PHE A 95 24.78 24.37 13.71
N PRO A 96 25.79 24.33 14.65
CA PRO A 96 26.94 25.26 14.61
C PRO A 96 27.76 25.19 13.33
N SER A 97 27.78 24.06 12.64
CA SER A 97 28.41 23.88 11.33
C SER A 97 27.73 24.65 10.20
N GLY A 98 26.44 25.01 10.35
CA GLY A 98 25.57 25.51 9.29
C GLY A 98 24.58 24.46 8.76
N ALA A 99 24.74 23.18 9.10
CA ALA A 99 23.81 22.11 8.72
C ALA A 99 22.40 22.35 9.25
N THR A 100 21.42 21.86 8.52
CA THR A 100 20.00 22.05 8.90
C THR A 100 19.21 20.74 8.86
N ILE A 101 18.27 20.59 9.80
CA ILE A 101 17.23 19.56 9.80
C ILE A 101 15.89 20.27 9.88
N ALA A 102 15.06 20.14 8.84
CA ALA A 102 13.74 20.72 8.77
C ALA A 102 12.66 19.65 8.99
N PHE A 103 11.54 20.07 9.59
CA PHE A 103 10.32 19.29 9.69
C PHE A 103 9.28 19.84 8.73
N GLY A 104 8.53 18.96 8.07
CA GLY A 104 7.54 19.35 7.09
C GLY A 104 6.38 18.39 6.97
N SER A 105 5.31 18.81 6.31
CA SER A 105 4.11 17.98 6.09
C SER A 105 3.62 18.06 4.65
N MET A 106 2.85 17.04 4.26
CA MET A 106 2.09 16.96 3.00
C MET A 106 0.69 16.44 3.33
N HIS A 107 -0.21 17.34 3.77
CA HIS A 107 -1.58 16.97 4.10
C HIS A 107 -2.38 16.57 2.85
N THR A 108 -2.18 17.30 1.75
CA THR A 108 -2.75 16.99 0.44
C THR A 108 -1.64 16.73 -0.57
N SER A 109 -1.98 16.06 -1.68
CA SER A 109 -1.01 15.80 -2.75
C SER A 109 -0.43 17.08 -3.37
N ASP A 110 -1.17 18.21 -3.33
CA ASP A 110 -0.69 19.48 -3.82
C ASP A 110 0.37 20.11 -2.91
N ASP A 111 0.42 19.72 -1.64
CA ASP A 111 1.41 20.22 -0.69
C ASP A 111 2.85 19.86 -1.07
N ARG A 112 3.05 18.86 -1.92
CA ARG A 112 4.37 18.52 -2.49
C ARG A 112 5.01 19.73 -3.22
N GLU A 113 4.20 20.63 -3.78
CA GLU A 113 4.67 21.81 -4.48
C GLU A 113 5.44 22.78 -3.56
N LYS A 114 5.20 22.77 -2.24
CA LYS A 114 5.96 23.53 -1.23
C LYS A 114 7.45 23.18 -1.23
N TYR A 115 7.80 21.99 -1.75
CA TYR A 115 9.17 21.49 -1.85
C TYR A 115 9.79 21.72 -3.23
N ARG A 116 9.04 22.29 -4.18
CA ARG A 116 9.57 22.64 -5.51
C ARG A 116 10.73 23.63 -5.37
N GLY A 117 11.83 23.41 -6.09
CA GLY A 117 13.03 24.24 -5.99
C GLY A 117 13.94 23.97 -4.79
N ARG A 118 13.49 23.22 -3.79
CA ARG A 118 14.32 22.84 -2.62
C ARG A 118 15.13 21.58 -2.90
N GLN A 119 16.19 21.38 -2.11
CA GLN A 119 17.02 20.18 -2.18
C GLN A 119 17.42 19.73 -0.78
N PHE A 120 17.53 18.41 -0.61
CA PHE A 120 17.89 17.76 0.65
C PHE A 120 18.77 16.55 0.37
N ASP A 121 19.82 16.38 1.20
CA ASP A 121 20.68 15.20 1.16
C ASP A 121 19.96 13.96 1.71
N VAL A 122 19.27 14.13 2.83
CA VAL A 122 18.49 13.08 3.48
C VAL A 122 17.03 13.50 3.59
N ILE A 123 16.13 12.66 3.11
CA ILE A 123 14.69 12.83 3.29
C ILE A 123 14.17 11.63 4.07
N VAL A 124 13.46 11.91 5.16
CA VAL A 124 12.87 10.90 6.04
C VAL A 124 11.34 11.05 5.99
N PHE A 125 10.64 9.98 5.63
CA PHE A 125 9.20 9.87 5.78
C PHE A 125 8.89 9.06 7.05
N ASP A 126 8.29 9.69 8.03
CA ASP A 126 7.77 8.97 9.19
C ASP A 126 6.29 8.64 8.92
N GLU A 127 5.90 7.38 9.15
CA GLU A 127 4.61 6.78 8.75
C GLU A 127 4.38 6.82 7.23
N LEU A 128 5.27 6.18 6.47
CA LEU A 128 5.26 6.20 4.99
C LEU A 128 3.93 5.75 4.37
N THR A 129 3.22 4.81 4.99
CA THR A 129 1.92 4.33 4.52
C THR A 129 0.80 5.38 4.55
N HIS A 130 1.02 6.53 5.18
CA HIS A 130 0.09 7.67 5.12
C HIS A 130 0.27 8.52 3.84
N PHE A 131 1.30 8.25 3.05
CA PHE A 131 1.61 9.00 1.83
C PHE A 131 1.26 8.20 0.59
N THR A 132 0.79 8.90 -0.45
CA THR A 132 0.62 8.31 -1.78
C THR A 132 1.96 8.09 -2.46
N TRP A 133 1.99 7.20 -3.46
CA TRP A 133 3.19 7.02 -4.30
C TRP A 133 3.64 8.32 -4.98
N GLU A 134 2.70 9.15 -5.41
CA GLU A 134 3.00 10.43 -6.05
C GLU A 134 3.73 11.41 -5.12
N GLU A 135 3.29 11.50 -3.86
CA GLU A 135 3.95 12.32 -2.84
C GLU A 135 5.37 11.84 -2.55
N TYR A 136 5.53 10.52 -2.41
CA TYR A 136 6.83 9.92 -2.14
C TYR A 136 7.78 10.06 -3.33
N SER A 137 7.35 9.69 -4.53
CA SER A 137 8.18 9.71 -5.74
C SER A 137 8.55 11.12 -6.19
N PHE A 138 7.69 12.12 -5.95
CA PHE A 138 8.02 13.53 -6.20
C PHE A 138 9.30 13.95 -5.47
N MET A 139 9.52 13.44 -4.27
CA MET A 139 10.68 13.81 -3.44
C MET A 139 11.99 13.21 -3.95
N PHE A 140 11.99 12.21 -4.86
CA PHE A 140 13.22 11.72 -5.50
C PHE A 140 13.97 12.82 -6.23
N SER A 141 13.26 13.72 -6.90
CA SER A 141 13.86 14.86 -7.59
C SER A 141 14.36 15.96 -6.66
N ARG A 142 13.95 15.95 -5.40
CA ARG A 142 14.41 16.86 -4.32
C ARG A 142 15.58 16.29 -3.54
N ASN A 143 15.76 14.96 -3.61
CA ASN A 143 16.82 14.24 -2.91
C ASN A 143 18.10 14.24 -3.75
N ARG A 144 18.93 15.24 -3.55
CA ARG A 144 20.18 15.47 -4.28
C ARG A 144 21.23 16.13 -3.36
N PRO A 145 22.54 15.96 -3.64
CA PRO A 145 23.58 16.43 -2.76
C PRO A 145 23.59 17.97 -2.67
N SER A 146 23.64 18.48 -1.45
CA SER A 146 23.82 19.93 -1.19
C SER A 146 25.26 20.38 -1.36
N GLY A 147 26.21 19.46 -1.37
CA GLY A 147 27.64 19.67 -1.55
C GLY A 147 28.45 18.39 -1.38
N PRO A 148 29.78 18.46 -1.45
CA PRO A 148 30.65 17.29 -1.36
C PRO A 148 30.62 16.66 0.03
N GLY A 149 30.79 15.33 0.10
CA GLY A 149 30.88 14.56 1.34
C GLY A 149 29.56 14.20 2.00
N THR A 150 28.41 14.60 1.42
CA THR A 150 27.10 14.21 1.91
C THR A 150 26.65 12.87 1.31
N PHE A 151 25.84 12.14 2.07
CA PHE A 151 25.22 10.89 1.61
C PHE A 151 23.75 11.15 1.27
N VAL A 152 23.38 10.88 0.00
CA VAL A 152 22.02 11.10 -0.51
C VAL A 152 21.20 9.85 -0.34
N CYS A 153 20.11 9.94 0.41
CA CYS A 153 19.22 8.80 0.62
C CYS A 153 17.80 9.19 1.04
N MET A 154 16.88 8.27 0.76
CA MET A 154 15.52 8.27 1.28
C MET A 154 15.43 7.28 2.45
N ARG A 155 14.79 7.69 3.52
CA ARG A 155 14.54 6.84 4.69
C ARG A 155 13.07 6.92 5.04
N ALA A 156 12.55 5.80 5.52
CA ALA A 156 11.15 5.78 5.91
C ALA A 156 10.94 4.88 7.12
N THR A 157 9.94 5.23 7.91
CA THR A 157 9.38 4.36 8.94
C THR A 157 7.92 4.12 8.65
N THR A 158 7.35 3.01 9.12
CA THR A 158 5.92 2.77 8.97
C THR A 158 5.39 1.64 9.84
N ASN A 159 4.07 1.65 10.03
CA ASN A 159 3.25 0.50 10.39
C ASN A 159 2.39 0.10 9.16
N PRO A 160 1.87 -1.15 9.11
CA PRO A 160 0.87 -1.52 8.11
C PRO A 160 -0.42 -0.70 8.28
N GLY A 161 -1.05 -0.35 7.16
CA GLY A 161 -2.29 0.45 7.13
C GLY A 161 -2.11 1.80 6.44
N GLY A 162 -3.22 2.50 6.21
CA GLY A 162 -3.21 3.81 5.54
C GLY A 162 -3.26 3.73 4.01
N ILE A 163 -3.42 4.90 3.40
CA ILE A 163 -3.65 5.06 1.94
C ILE A 163 -2.51 4.51 1.07
N GLY A 164 -1.30 4.54 1.57
CA GLY A 164 -0.10 4.05 0.87
C GLY A 164 0.22 2.59 1.13
N HIS A 165 -0.60 1.86 1.92
CA HIS A 165 -0.31 0.48 2.32
C HIS A 165 0.04 -0.41 1.12
N GLY A 166 -0.76 -0.37 0.05
CA GLY A 166 -0.59 -1.24 -1.11
C GLY A 166 0.76 -1.04 -1.80
N TRP A 167 1.09 0.19 -2.18
CA TRP A 167 2.34 0.47 -2.88
C TRP A 167 3.58 0.27 -2.00
N VAL A 168 3.49 0.54 -0.69
CA VAL A 168 4.60 0.27 0.26
C VAL A 168 4.84 -1.22 0.40
N LYS A 169 3.75 -2.01 0.53
CA LYS A 169 3.82 -3.48 0.58
C LYS A 169 4.49 -4.03 -0.67
N ASP A 170 4.06 -3.61 -1.85
CA ASP A 170 4.63 -4.07 -3.12
C ASP A 170 6.11 -3.71 -3.27
N ARG A 171 6.45 -2.44 -2.93
CA ARG A 171 7.80 -1.95 -3.14
C ARG A 171 8.82 -2.57 -2.19
N PHE A 172 8.46 -2.82 -0.94
CA PHE A 172 9.43 -3.18 0.10
C PHE A 172 9.20 -4.56 0.71
N ILE A 173 7.95 -5.04 0.82
CA ILE A 173 7.63 -6.22 1.61
C ILE A 173 7.54 -7.46 0.74
N THR A 174 6.77 -7.42 -0.36
CA THR A 174 6.57 -8.57 -1.25
C THR A 174 7.69 -8.74 -2.28
N ALA A 175 8.45 -7.68 -2.55
CA ALA A 175 9.50 -7.68 -3.56
C ALA A 175 10.73 -8.54 -3.19
N ALA A 176 11.02 -8.72 -1.90
CA ALA A 176 12.08 -9.60 -1.40
C ALA A 176 11.90 -9.93 0.09
N PRO A 177 12.52 -11.00 0.61
CA PRO A 177 12.56 -11.26 2.04
C PRO A 177 13.15 -10.09 2.83
N PRO A 178 12.75 -9.89 4.11
CA PRO A 178 13.31 -8.86 4.96
C PRO A 178 14.84 -8.90 5.00
N MET A 179 15.48 -7.75 5.13
CA MET A 179 16.95 -7.56 5.16
C MET A 179 17.67 -7.93 3.85
N THR A 180 16.94 -8.23 2.77
CA THR A 180 17.53 -8.51 1.45
C THR A 180 17.49 -7.25 0.60
N PRO A 181 18.62 -6.73 0.09
CA PRO A 181 18.65 -5.59 -0.81
C PRO A 181 17.97 -5.92 -2.15
N ILE A 182 17.14 -5.00 -2.63
CA ILE A 182 16.50 -5.04 -3.93
C ILE A 182 17.19 -4.04 -4.82
N SER A 183 17.60 -4.44 -6.03
CA SER A 183 18.15 -3.54 -7.04
C SER A 183 17.18 -3.39 -8.20
N GLU A 184 16.97 -2.15 -8.63
CA GLU A 184 16.12 -1.78 -9.75
C GLU A 184 16.92 -0.90 -10.71
N ASP A 185 16.94 -1.27 -11.97
CA ASP A 185 17.70 -0.58 -13.00
C ASP A 185 16.85 0.50 -13.67
N ALA A 186 17.18 1.77 -13.43
CA ALA A 186 16.60 2.89 -14.14
C ALA A 186 17.34 3.12 -15.48
N ARG A 187 16.64 2.91 -16.59
CA ARG A 187 17.15 3.19 -17.93
C ARG A 187 16.89 4.64 -18.31
N ILE A 188 17.94 5.37 -18.63
CA ILE A 188 17.88 6.80 -18.96
C ILE A 188 18.33 6.97 -20.41
N HIS A 189 17.45 7.48 -21.27
CA HIS A 189 17.78 7.89 -22.62
C HIS A 189 18.48 9.23 -22.58
N MET A 190 19.71 9.26 -23.06
CA MET A 190 20.53 10.45 -23.12
C MET A 190 20.29 11.24 -24.42
N PRO A 191 20.55 12.58 -24.42
CA PRO A 191 20.37 13.39 -25.64
C PRO A 191 21.19 12.94 -26.86
N ASP A 192 22.30 12.22 -26.62
CA ASP A 192 23.17 11.65 -27.66
C ASP A 192 22.67 10.31 -28.23
N GLY A 193 21.47 9.86 -27.81
CA GLY A 193 20.87 8.58 -28.20
C GLY A 193 21.37 7.36 -27.42
N SER A 194 22.35 7.52 -26.53
CA SER A 194 22.83 6.43 -25.68
C SER A 194 21.84 6.14 -24.55
N VAL A 195 21.88 4.91 -24.00
CA VAL A 195 21.08 4.50 -22.84
C VAL A 195 22.01 4.27 -21.66
N ARG A 196 21.83 5.05 -20.60
CA ARG A 196 22.51 4.81 -19.31
C ARG A 196 21.60 4.02 -18.39
N THR A 197 22.17 2.98 -17.76
CA THR A 197 21.50 2.23 -16.70
C THR A 197 22.08 2.64 -15.35
N ILE A 198 21.24 3.06 -14.43
CA ILE A 198 21.64 3.43 -13.06
C ILE A 198 20.86 2.55 -12.10
N ALA A 199 21.57 1.73 -11.33
CA ALA A 199 20.96 0.91 -10.31
C ALA A 199 20.48 1.77 -9.13
N ARG A 200 19.23 1.54 -8.70
CA ARG A 200 18.64 2.08 -7.48
C ARG A 200 18.39 0.94 -6.51
N THR A 201 18.89 1.08 -5.31
CA THR A 201 18.80 0.03 -4.30
C THR A 201 17.83 0.40 -3.20
N ARG A 202 17.05 -0.58 -2.73
CA ARG A 202 16.15 -0.42 -1.59
C ARG A 202 16.19 -1.64 -0.68
N ILE A 203 15.77 -1.45 0.57
CA ILE A 203 15.74 -2.52 1.56
C ILE A 203 14.62 -2.32 2.57
N PHE A 204 14.05 -3.43 3.03
CA PHE A 204 13.15 -3.48 4.18
C PHE A 204 13.87 -4.01 5.42
N VAL A 205 13.80 -3.26 6.52
CA VAL A 205 14.27 -3.64 7.85
C VAL A 205 13.04 -3.85 8.74
N PRO A 206 12.72 -5.09 9.14
CA PRO A 206 11.55 -5.35 9.96
C PRO A 206 11.74 -4.82 11.39
N ALA A 207 10.63 -4.37 12.01
CA ALA A 207 10.60 -3.92 13.40
C ALA A 207 9.43 -4.58 14.13
N THR A 208 9.69 -5.02 15.34
CA THR A 208 8.70 -5.53 16.29
C THR A 208 8.84 -4.80 17.64
N VAL A 209 7.86 -4.93 18.50
CA VAL A 209 7.93 -4.37 19.86
C VAL A 209 9.10 -4.98 20.67
N HIS A 210 9.46 -6.24 20.40
CA HIS A 210 10.57 -6.94 21.05
C HIS A 210 11.96 -6.36 20.66
N ASP A 211 12.05 -5.61 19.58
CA ASP A 211 13.25 -4.90 19.18
C ASP A 211 13.52 -3.63 20.01
N ASN A 212 12.59 -3.26 20.92
CA ASN A 212 12.68 -2.10 21.81
C ASN A 212 12.55 -2.51 23.29
N PRO A 213 13.59 -3.13 23.87
CA PRO A 213 13.55 -3.56 25.26
C PRO A 213 13.37 -2.41 26.27
N THR A 214 13.75 -1.18 25.91
CA THR A 214 13.51 -0.01 26.77
C THR A 214 12.03 0.26 26.97
N LEU A 215 11.23 0.15 25.91
CA LEU A 215 9.77 0.31 26.03
C LEU A 215 9.17 -0.76 26.94
N LEU A 216 9.54 -2.02 26.73
CA LEU A 216 9.02 -3.14 27.52
C LEU A 216 9.45 -3.12 28.98
N GLN A 217 10.61 -2.53 29.28
CA GLN A 217 11.06 -2.29 30.66
C GLN A 217 10.30 -1.17 31.35
N ASN A 218 10.00 -0.09 30.62
CA ASN A 218 9.29 1.08 31.15
C ASN A 218 7.78 0.86 31.23
N ASP A 219 7.20 0.11 30.30
CA ASP A 219 5.77 -0.24 30.27
C ASP A 219 5.60 -1.73 29.91
N PRO A 220 5.67 -2.64 30.89
CA PRO A 220 5.41 -4.05 30.66
C PRO A 220 3.98 -4.36 30.21
N ALA A 221 3.02 -3.48 30.50
CA ALA A 221 1.61 -3.63 30.13
C ALA A 221 1.34 -3.26 28.65
N TYR A 222 2.30 -2.64 27.95
CA TYR A 222 2.12 -2.21 26.57
C TYR A 222 1.71 -3.36 25.63
N LEU A 223 2.28 -4.55 25.81
CA LEU A 223 1.90 -5.74 25.02
C LEU A 223 0.44 -6.15 25.28
N ALA A 224 -0.01 -6.08 26.54
CA ALA A 224 -1.41 -6.38 26.86
C ALA A 224 -2.36 -5.36 26.21
N ASN A 225 -1.98 -4.08 26.20
CA ASN A 225 -2.77 -3.04 25.52
C ASN A 225 -2.90 -3.32 24.01
N LEU A 226 -1.82 -3.73 23.35
CA LEU A 226 -1.86 -4.12 21.93
C LEU A 226 -2.69 -5.39 21.71
N ALA A 227 -2.63 -6.36 22.62
CA ALA A 227 -3.40 -7.61 22.52
C ALA A 227 -4.92 -7.38 22.66
N MET A 228 -5.36 -6.29 23.31
CA MET A 228 -6.78 -5.92 23.44
C MET A 228 -7.36 -5.23 22.21
N LEU A 229 -6.53 -4.88 21.22
CA LEU A 229 -7.00 -4.27 19.99
C LEU A 229 -7.88 -5.24 19.17
N PRO A 230 -8.78 -4.73 18.32
CA PRO A 230 -9.48 -5.54 17.34
C PRO A 230 -8.48 -6.37 16.50
N SER A 231 -8.87 -7.59 16.10
CA SER A 231 -7.96 -8.58 15.50
C SER A 231 -7.07 -8.02 14.38
N ALA A 232 -7.65 -7.27 13.44
CA ALA A 232 -6.89 -6.68 12.33
C ALA A 232 -5.84 -5.65 12.79
N GLU A 233 -6.19 -4.81 13.77
CA GLU A 233 -5.27 -3.84 14.34
C GLU A 233 -4.20 -4.51 15.19
N ARG A 234 -4.58 -5.51 15.98
CA ARG A 234 -3.65 -6.32 16.75
C ARG A 234 -2.63 -7.00 15.83
N ASP A 235 -3.10 -7.64 14.76
CA ASP A 235 -2.23 -8.34 13.80
C ASP A 235 -1.25 -7.38 13.12
N ALA A 236 -1.71 -6.19 12.76
CA ALA A 236 -0.86 -5.15 12.19
C ALA A 236 0.12 -4.55 13.24
N GLN A 237 -0.38 -4.20 14.43
CA GLN A 237 0.42 -3.44 15.40
C GLN A 237 1.28 -4.33 16.29
N LEU A 238 0.80 -5.53 16.67
CA LEU A 238 1.55 -6.45 17.54
C LEU A 238 2.50 -7.35 16.73
N TYR A 239 2.00 -7.91 15.61
CA TYR A 239 2.75 -8.88 14.81
C TYR A 239 3.37 -8.27 13.54
N GLY A 240 2.98 -7.03 13.19
CA GLY A 240 3.49 -6.36 11.98
C GLY A 240 2.96 -7.00 10.69
N SER A 241 1.76 -7.60 10.72
CA SER A 241 1.15 -8.22 9.55
C SER A 241 0.82 -7.17 8.48
N TRP A 242 1.19 -7.47 7.24
CA TRP A 242 0.87 -6.68 6.06
C TRP A 242 -0.36 -7.19 5.31
N ASP A 243 -1.01 -8.24 5.80
CA ASP A 243 -2.19 -8.84 5.18
C ASP A 243 -3.50 -8.41 5.86
N SER A 244 -3.41 -7.87 7.09
CA SER A 244 -4.54 -7.38 7.87
C SER A 244 -4.15 -6.07 8.55
N PHE A 245 -4.99 -5.02 8.42
CA PHE A 245 -4.67 -3.70 8.96
C PHE A 245 -5.93 -2.87 9.24
N SER A 246 -5.80 -1.85 10.08
CA SER A 246 -6.90 -0.93 10.40
C SER A 246 -7.33 -0.12 9.20
N GLY A 247 -8.64 0.08 9.04
CA GLY A 247 -9.22 0.82 7.91
C GLY A 247 -9.37 0.02 6.62
N GLN A 248 -8.93 -1.24 6.57
CA GLN A 248 -9.13 -2.12 5.41
C GLN A 248 -10.62 -2.30 5.12
N VAL A 249 -11.02 -2.11 3.84
CA VAL A 249 -12.41 -2.25 3.41
C VAL A 249 -12.81 -3.72 3.39
N PHE A 250 -12.06 -4.56 2.68
CA PHE A 250 -12.41 -5.97 2.44
C PHE A 250 -11.63 -6.90 3.37
N ARG A 251 -12.04 -6.94 4.64
CA ARG A 251 -11.41 -7.77 5.70
C ARG A 251 -11.66 -9.26 5.52
N GLU A 252 -12.66 -9.64 4.75
CA GLU A 252 -13.00 -11.02 4.41
C GLU A 252 -11.97 -11.66 3.49
N TRP A 253 -11.20 -10.85 2.77
CA TRP A 253 -10.23 -11.34 1.79
C TRP A 253 -9.20 -12.28 2.41
N ARG A 254 -8.99 -13.41 1.73
CA ARG A 254 -7.95 -14.39 2.06
C ARG A 254 -7.24 -14.81 0.79
N ASN A 255 -5.92 -14.88 0.86
CA ASN A 255 -5.07 -15.44 -0.19
C ASN A 255 -4.17 -16.48 0.47
N ASP A 256 -4.59 -17.75 0.43
CA ASP A 256 -3.86 -18.86 1.01
C ASP A 256 -3.43 -19.83 -0.08
N PRO A 257 -2.13 -19.85 -0.46
CA PRO A 257 -1.62 -20.75 -1.50
C PRO A 257 -1.80 -22.24 -1.19
N ALA A 258 -1.92 -22.64 0.07
CA ALA A 258 -2.15 -24.04 0.45
C ALA A 258 -3.54 -24.54 0.00
N HIS A 259 -4.46 -23.62 -0.25
CA HIS A 259 -5.85 -23.89 -0.60
C HIS A 259 -6.25 -23.50 -2.05
N TYR A 260 -5.27 -23.26 -2.93
CA TYR A 260 -5.56 -22.89 -4.32
C TYR A 260 -6.27 -24.00 -5.11
N GLU A 261 -6.01 -25.24 -4.79
CA GLU A 261 -6.57 -26.40 -5.50
C GLU A 261 -7.93 -26.83 -4.93
N ASP A 262 -8.10 -26.81 -3.60
CA ASP A 262 -9.36 -27.22 -2.96
C ASP A 262 -10.39 -26.08 -2.88
N GLN A 263 -9.98 -24.84 -3.19
CA GLN A 263 -10.81 -23.64 -3.31
C GLN A 263 -11.59 -23.29 -2.04
N ARG A 264 -11.05 -23.65 -0.86
CA ARG A 264 -11.66 -23.41 0.44
C ARG A 264 -10.82 -22.45 1.27
N PHE A 265 -11.49 -21.61 2.04
CA PHE A 265 -10.85 -20.62 2.91
C PHE A 265 -9.87 -19.68 2.19
N THR A 266 -9.96 -19.60 0.86
CA THR A 266 -9.18 -18.72 0.01
C THR A 266 -10.06 -18.12 -1.09
N HIS A 267 -9.74 -16.91 -1.53
CA HIS A 267 -10.36 -16.28 -2.70
C HIS A 267 -9.50 -16.44 -3.95
N VAL A 268 -8.23 -16.77 -3.77
CA VAL A 268 -7.30 -16.98 -4.88
C VAL A 268 -7.21 -18.46 -5.19
N VAL A 269 -7.29 -18.80 -6.47
CA VAL A 269 -7.29 -20.20 -6.92
C VAL A 269 -6.37 -20.39 -8.12
N ALA A 270 -5.93 -21.63 -8.33
CA ALA A 270 -5.21 -21.99 -9.55
C ALA A 270 -6.14 -21.84 -10.78
N PRO A 271 -5.65 -21.40 -11.95
CA PRO A 271 -6.43 -21.35 -13.18
C PRO A 271 -6.89 -22.73 -13.61
N PHE A 272 -8.11 -22.81 -14.12
CA PHE A 272 -8.69 -24.00 -14.73
C PHE A 272 -9.39 -23.66 -16.06
N ASP A 273 -9.75 -24.67 -16.84
CA ASP A 273 -10.50 -24.46 -18.08
C ASP A 273 -11.94 -24.05 -17.78
N VAL A 274 -12.28 -22.80 -18.11
CA VAL A 274 -13.61 -22.24 -17.88
C VAL A 274 -14.65 -22.95 -18.77
N PRO A 275 -15.73 -23.52 -18.21
CA PRO A 275 -16.77 -24.19 -19.01
C PRO A 275 -17.42 -23.22 -20.02
N LYS A 276 -17.59 -23.64 -21.27
CA LYS A 276 -18.09 -22.78 -22.36
C LYS A 276 -19.50 -22.22 -22.16
N TYR A 277 -20.28 -22.87 -21.33
CA TYR A 277 -21.63 -22.42 -21.00
C TYR A 277 -21.69 -21.42 -19.85
N TRP A 278 -20.57 -21.16 -19.16
CA TRP A 278 -20.52 -20.09 -18.18
C TRP A 278 -20.51 -18.75 -18.90
N PRO A 279 -21.50 -17.87 -18.62
CA PRO A 279 -21.49 -16.52 -19.18
C PRO A 279 -20.32 -15.73 -18.60
N ILE A 280 -19.67 -14.95 -19.48
CA ILE A 280 -18.60 -14.05 -19.09
C ILE A 280 -19.07 -12.60 -19.24
N VAL A 281 -18.85 -11.82 -18.18
CA VAL A 281 -19.03 -10.36 -18.19
C VAL A 281 -17.66 -9.69 -18.19
N ARG A 282 -17.42 -8.79 -19.12
CA ARG A 282 -16.27 -7.91 -19.16
C ARG A 282 -16.61 -6.60 -18.47
N GLY A 283 -16.07 -6.36 -17.28
CA GLY A 283 -16.11 -5.08 -16.61
C GLY A 283 -15.07 -4.11 -17.16
N PHE A 284 -15.35 -2.81 -17.17
CA PHE A 284 -14.42 -1.80 -17.64
C PHE A 284 -14.54 -0.49 -16.85
N ASP A 285 -13.39 -0.02 -16.37
CA ASP A 285 -13.19 1.32 -15.82
C ASP A 285 -12.14 2.05 -16.65
N TRP A 286 -12.47 3.27 -17.12
CA TRP A 286 -11.61 4.04 -18.00
C TRP A 286 -10.59 4.88 -17.25
N GLY A 287 -9.35 4.88 -17.72
CA GLY A 287 -8.29 5.78 -17.31
C GLY A 287 -7.29 6.04 -18.45
N TYR A 288 -6.72 7.24 -18.48
CA TYR A 288 -5.66 7.61 -19.42
C TYR A 288 -4.37 7.96 -18.66
N ALA A 289 -4.41 9.00 -17.84
CA ALA A 289 -3.29 9.37 -16.94
C ALA A 289 -3.26 8.48 -15.68
N ARG A 290 -4.42 8.04 -15.23
CA ARG A 290 -4.62 6.96 -14.27
C ARG A 290 -4.78 5.64 -15.01
N PRO A 291 -4.56 4.49 -14.38
CA PRO A 291 -4.77 3.20 -15.01
C PRO A 291 -6.25 3.00 -15.44
N PHE A 292 -6.46 2.35 -16.57
CA PHE A 292 -7.75 1.72 -16.86
C PHE A 292 -7.75 0.29 -16.35
N SER A 293 -8.93 -0.27 -16.09
CA SER A 293 -9.11 -1.66 -15.70
C SER A 293 -10.11 -2.39 -16.59
N VAL A 294 -9.72 -3.56 -17.07
CA VAL A 294 -10.59 -4.54 -17.72
C VAL A 294 -10.51 -5.85 -16.97
N GLY A 295 -11.65 -6.35 -16.49
CA GLY A 295 -11.75 -7.64 -15.81
C GLY A 295 -12.76 -8.56 -16.48
N TRP A 296 -12.42 -9.82 -16.67
CA TRP A 296 -13.35 -10.82 -17.19
C TRP A 296 -13.82 -11.73 -16.07
N TRP A 297 -15.15 -11.75 -15.88
CA TRP A 297 -15.84 -12.44 -14.80
C TRP A 297 -16.71 -13.54 -15.36
N ALA A 298 -16.35 -14.79 -15.15
CA ALA A 298 -17.20 -15.92 -15.43
C ALA A 298 -18.16 -16.15 -14.25
N PHE A 299 -19.38 -16.62 -14.54
CA PHE A 299 -20.37 -16.95 -13.51
C PHE A 299 -20.79 -18.41 -13.65
N ASP A 300 -20.66 -19.19 -12.58
CA ASP A 300 -21.10 -20.58 -12.55
C ASP A 300 -22.62 -20.71 -12.29
N GLU A 301 -23.14 -21.94 -12.25
CA GLU A 301 -24.55 -22.23 -12.03
C GLU A 301 -25.03 -21.82 -10.63
N ASP A 302 -24.14 -21.81 -9.65
CA ASP A 302 -24.43 -21.37 -8.29
C ASP A 302 -24.42 -19.83 -8.16
N GLY A 303 -24.04 -19.12 -9.23
CA GLY A 303 -23.89 -17.66 -9.27
C GLY A 303 -22.60 -17.15 -8.63
N ARG A 304 -21.58 -18.02 -8.40
CA ARG A 304 -20.26 -17.57 -7.99
C ARG A 304 -19.60 -16.82 -9.12
N ALA A 305 -18.90 -15.76 -8.78
CA ALA A 305 -18.12 -14.95 -9.71
C ALA A 305 -16.66 -15.42 -9.70
N TRP A 306 -16.09 -15.64 -10.89
CA TRP A 306 -14.71 -16.06 -11.10
C TRP A 306 -14.00 -15.01 -11.97
N ARG A 307 -13.03 -14.27 -11.39
CA ARG A 307 -12.17 -13.40 -12.19
C ARG A 307 -11.13 -14.25 -12.89
N VAL A 308 -11.31 -14.45 -14.19
CA VAL A 308 -10.52 -15.42 -14.97
C VAL A 308 -9.39 -14.77 -15.79
N ALA A 309 -9.48 -13.46 -16.02
CA ALA A 309 -8.46 -12.68 -16.70
C ALA A 309 -8.56 -11.20 -16.33
N GLU A 310 -7.47 -10.48 -16.51
CA GLU A 310 -7.42 -9.03 -16.32
C GLU A 310 -6.48 -8.37 -17.35
N TYR A 311 -6.82 -7.12 -17.72
CA TYR A 311 -5.95 -6.22 -18.46
C TYR A 311 -5.95 -4.87 -17.76
N TYR A 312 -4.85 -4.56 -17.10
CA TYR A 312 -4.72 -3.38 -16.25
C TYR A 312 -3.66 -2.43 -16.83
N GLY A 313 -4.10 -1.22 -17.17
CA GLY A 313 -3.30 -0.23 -17.86
C GLY A 313 -2.39 0.58 -16.94
N VAL A 314 -1.61 -0.09 -16.09
CA VAL A 314 -0.64 0.53 -15.17
C VAL A 314 0.78 0.46 -15.73
N THR A 315 1.60 1.49 -15.48
CA THR A 315 3.04 1.45 -15.73
C THR A 315 3.78 0.65 -14.64
N ASP A 316 5.10 0.73 -14.59
CA ASP A 316 5.93 0.24 -13.48
C ASP A 316 5.76 1.08 -12.20
N ARG A 317 4.97 2.15 -12.25
CA ARG A 317 4.66 3.04 -11.12
C ARG A 317 3.22 2.84 -10.67
N PRO A 318 2.99 2.69 -9.36
CA PRO A 318 1.64 2.57 -8.82
C PRO A 318 0.74 3.74 -9.25
N ASN A 319 -0.48 3.42 -9.66
CA ASN A 319 -1.53 4.38 -10.02
C ASN A 319 -1.17 5.36 -11.16
N GLU A 320 -0.18 5.01 -12.02
CA GLU A 320 0.18 5.75 -13.23
C GLU A 320 -0.24 4.97 -14.47
N GLY A 321 -1.11 5.59 -15.33
CA GLY A 321 -1.65 4.96 -16.52
C GLY A 321 -0.64 4.90 -17.67
N VAL A 322 -0.74 3.84 -18.51
CA VAL A 322 0.10 3.64 -19.71
C VAL A 322 -0.23 4.61 -20.85
N LYS A 323 -1.25 5.44 -20.72
CA LYS A 323 -1.69 6.46 -21.69
C LYS A 323 -2.10 5.89 -23.06
N HIS A 324 -2.65 4.68 -23.07
CA HIS A 324 -3.26 4.12 -24.27
C HIS A 324 -4.57 4.85 -24.59
N ASN A 325 -4.85 5.09 -25.85
CA ASN A 325 -6.13 5.63 -26.29
C ASN A 325 -7.20 4.52 -26.35
N ALA A 326 -8.47 4.91 -26.46
CA ALA A 326 -9.60 3.98 -26.43
C ALA A 326 -9.53 2.90 -27.52
N ALA A 327 -9.05 3.24 -28.73
CA ALA A 327 -8.91 2.29 -29.82
C ALA A 327 -7.79 1.27 -29.57
N GLU A 328 -6.69 1.69 -28.96
CA GLU A 328 -5.60 0.78 -28.57
C GLU A 328 -6.06 -0.22 -27.52
N VAL A 329 -6.78 0.27 -26.49
CA VAL A 329 -7.35 -0.59 -25.45
C VAL A 329 -8.36 -1.58 -26.05
N ALA A 330 -9.24 -1.13 -26.94
CA ALA A 330 -10.22 -1.99 -27.59
C ALA A 330 -9.58 -3.09 -28.44
N ARG A 331 -8.53 -2.76 -29.21
CA ARG A 331 -7.80 -3.77 -30.01
C ARG A 331 -7.15 -4.83 -29.13
N GLU A 332 -6.60 -4.44 -27.98
CA GLU A 332 -6.01 -5.38 -27.04
C GLU A 332 -7.06 -6.25 -26.36
N ILE A 333 -8.20 -5.69 -25.97
CA ILE A 333 -9.37 -6.46 -25.47
C ILE A 333 -9.75 -7.54 -26.49
N ARG A 334 -9.93 -7.19 -27.77
CA ARG A 334 -10.27 -8.16 -28.82
C ARG A 334 -9.20 -9.23 -29.02
N ARG A 335 -7.93 -8.84 -28.92
CA ARG A 335 -6.82 -9.80 -29.00
C ARG A 335 -6.90 -10.81 -27.88
N MET A 336 -7.08 -10.33 -26.63
CA MET A 336 -7.21 -11.20 -25.45
C MET A 336 -8.41 -12.13 -25.57
N GLU A 337 -9.59 -11.62 -25.93
CA GLU A 337 -10.81 -12.45 -26.07
C GLU A 337 -10.70 -13.53 -27.15
N ARG A 338 -9.88 -13.31 -28.19
CA ARG A 338 -9.60 -14.27 -29.24
C ARG A 338 -8.54 -15.30 -28.86
N GLU A 339 -7.54 -14.91 -28.06
CA GLU A 339 -6.31 -15.70 -27.87
C GLU A 339 -6.19 -16.30 -26.47
N HIS A 340 -6.74 -15.62 -25.43
CA HIS A 340 -6.58 -16.06 -24.06
C HIS A 340 -7.35 -17.38 -23.80
N PRO A 341 -6.74 -18.41 -23.20
CA PRO A 341 -7.35 -19.73 -23.03
C PRO A 341 -8.71 -19.68 -22.33
N CYS A 342 -8.85 -18.88 -21.27
CA CYS A 342 -10.09 -18.76 -20.50
C CYS A 342 -11.19 -17.94 -21.21
N LEU A 343 -10.88 -17.19 -22.27
CA LEU A 343 -11.83 -16.30 -22.94
C LEU A 343 -12.23 -16.79 -24.32
N LYS A 344 -11.32 -17.44 -25.01
CA LYS A 344 -11.51 -17.89 -26.39
C LYS A 344 -12.76 -18.75 -26.55
N GLY A 345 -13.67 -18.30 -27.44
CA GLY A 345 -14.87 -19.04 -27.80
C GLY A 345 -16.03 -18.91 -26.78
N HIS A 346 -15.92 -18.02 -25.80
CA HIS A 346 -17.04 -17.64 -24.93
C HIS A 346 -17.84 -16.49 -25.52
N THR A 347 -19.14 -16.42 -25.18
CA THR A 347 -19.95 -15.23 -25.36
C THR A 347 -19.65 -14.26 -24.22
N ILE A 348 -19.18 -13.06 -24.57
CA ILE A 348 -18.75 -12.05 -23.60
C ILE A 348 -19.64 -10.81 -23.75
N THR A 349 -20.28 -10.39 -22.67
CA THR A 349 -21.01 -9.12 -22.59
C THR A 349 -20.14 -8.07 -21.88
N GLY A 350 -20.21 -6.82 -22.33
CA GLY A 350 -19.43 -5.73 -21.76
C GLY A 350 -20.29 -4.81 -20.88
N ILE A 351 -19.76 -4.39 -19.73
CA ILE A 351 -20.35 -3.41 -18.84
C ILE A 351 -19.28 -2.41 -18.43
N ALA A 352 -19.58 -1.10 -18.44
CA ALA A 352 -18.58 -0.08 -18.18
C ALA A 352 -19.11 1.10 -17.36
N ASP A 353 -18.16 1.88 -16.83
CA ASP A 353 -18.47 3.17 -16.23
C ASP A 353 -19.37 4.01 -17.16
N PRO A 354 -20.48 4.57 -16.66
CA PRO A 354 -21.35 5.44 -17.47
C PRO A 354 -20.64 6.64 -18.10
N SER A 355 -19.53 7.11 -17.56
CA SER A 355 -18.77 8.25 -18.07
C SER A 355 -18.19 8.02 -19.47
N ILE A 356 -17.90 6.77 -19.87
CA ILE A 356 -17.36 6.47 -21.20
C ILE A 356 -18.36 6.76 -22.34
N PHE A 357 -19.65 6.93 -22.01
CA PHE A 357 -20.72 7.23 -22.96
C PHE A 357 -21.00 8.74 -23.10
N ASP A 358 -20.20 9.58 -22.43
CA ASP A 358 -20.35 11.03 -22.55
C ASP A 358 -19.84 11.52 -23.91
N ALA A 359 -20.76 11.98 -24.73
CA ALA A 359 -20.51 12.56 -26.05
C ALA A 359 -20.56 14.09 -26.05
N SER A 360 -20.63 14.75 -24.89
CA SER A 360 -20.79 16.22 -24.78
C SER A 360 -19.67 17.03 -25.43
N ARG A 361 -18.48 16.40 -25.63
CA ARG A 361 -17.29 17.04 -26.21
C ARG A 361 -16.83 16.39 -27.50
N GLY A 362 -17.71 15.64 -28.18
CA GLY A 362 -17.42 14.95 -29.43
C GLY A 362 -17.77 13.46 -29.36
N GLU A 363 -17.02 12.61 -30.06
CA GLU A 363 -17.22 11.18 -30.02
C GLU A 363 -16.91 10.61 -28.62
N SER A 364 -17.78 9.74 -28.13
CA SER A 364 -17.58 9.09 -26.82
C SER A 364 -16.48 8.01 -26.90
N ILE A 365 -15.91 7.67 -25.74
CA ILE A 365 -14.99 6.54 -25.59
C ILE A 365 -15.67 5.24 -26.02
N ALA A 366 -16.94 5.06 -25.62
CA ALA A 366 -17.74 3.89 -26.00
C ALA A 366 -17.91 3.77 -27.51
N ASP A 367 -18.19 4.88 -28.23
CA ASP A 367 -18.31 4.88 -29.67
C ASP A 367 -16.99 4.53 -30.38
N THR A 368 -15.88 5.07 -29.87
CA THR A 368 -14.53 4.75 -30.38
C THR A 368 -14.23 3.24 -30.19
N MET A 369 -14.55 2.66 -29.04
CA MET A 369 -14.35 1.23 -28.78
C MET A 369 -15.29 0.35 -29.61
N ALA A 370 -16.54 0.79 -29.82
CA ALA A 370 -17.52 0.09 -30.65
C ALA A 370 -17.06 0.00 -32.12
N ARG A 371 -16.40 1.02 -32.68
CA ARG A 371 -15.78 0.96 -34.01
C ARG A 371 -14.69 -0.09 -34.14
N GLU A 372 -13.99 -0.35 -33.04
CA GLU A 372 -13.00 -1.44 -32.98
C GLU A 372 -13.66 -2.80 -32.65
N GLY A 373 -15.01 -2.86 -32.55
CA GLY A 373 -15.77 -4.08 -32.31
C GLY A 373 -15.86 -4.50 -30.84
N VAL A 374 -15.67 -3.57 -29.91
CA VAL A 374 -15.84 -3.78 -28.47
C VAL A 374 -17.01 -2.96 -27.95
N TYR A 375 -18.05 -3.65 -27.49
CA TYR A 375 -19.32 -3.03 -27.09
C TYR A 375 -19.48 -3.12 -25.58
N PHE A 376 -20.06 -2.08 -24.99
CA PHE A 376 -20.39 -1.99 -23.59
C PHE A 376 -21.82 -1.49 -23.37
N ASP A 377 -22.44 -1.99 -22.32
CA ASP A 377 -23.62 -1.40 -21.72
C ASP A 377 -23.21 -0.50 -20.55
N LYS A 378 -24.10 0.44 -20.18
CA LYS A 378 -23.88 1.32 -19.02
C LYS A 378 -23.98 0.52 -17.72
N GLY A 379 -22.93 0.59 -16.90
CA GLY A 379 -22.92 0.01 -15.56
C GLY A 379 -23.73 0.80 -14.56
N ASP A 380 -24.17 0.11 -13.51
CA ASP A 380 -24.70 0.77 -12.32
C ASP A 380 -23.52 1.30 -11.49
N ASN A 381 -23.42 2.61 -11.36
CA ASN A 381 -22.33 3.27 -10.64
C ASN A 381 -22.63 3.53 -9.16
N ALA A 382 -23.71 2.96 -8.61
CA ALA A 382 -24.04 3.07 -7.20
C ALA A 382 -22.94 2.47 -6.32
N ARG A 383 -22.13 3.32 -5.67
CA ARG A 383 -20.91 2.90 -4.98
C ARG A 383 -21.20 2.01 -3.77
N ILE A 384 -22.09 2.42 -2.88
CA ILE A 384 -22.40 1.66 -1.65
C ILE A 384 -23.04 0.30 -1.94
N PRO A 385 -24.09 0.18 -2.79
CA PRO A 385 -24.62 -1.12 -3.19
C PRO A 385 -23.58 -2.02 -3.85
N GLY A 386 -22.73 -1.48 -4.74
CA GLY A 386 -21.67 -2.23 -5.39
C GLY A 386 -20.62 -2.75 -4.40
N LYS A 387 -20.23 -1.93 -3.41
CA LYS A 387 -19.34 -2.36 -2.31
C LYS A 387 -19.95 -3.52 -1.53
N LEU A 388 -21.23 -3.42 -1.17
CA LEU A 388 -21.94 -4.49 -0.45
C LEU A 388 -22.00 -5.80 -1.25
N GLN A 389 -22.15 -5.74 -2.59
CA GLN A 389 -22.09 -6.93 -3.43
C GLN A 389 -20.72 -7.63 -3.33
N LEU A 390 -19.64 -6.87 -3.24
CA LEU A 390 -18.31 -7.45 -3.06
C LEU A 390 -18.16 -8.09 -1.67
N HIS A 391 -18.60 -7.43 -0.59
CA HIS A 391 -18.63 -8.01 0.76
C HIS A 391 -19.42 -9.32 0.82
N TYR A 392 -20.64 -9.35 0.22
CA TYR A 392 -21.48 -10.55 0.23
C TYR A 392 -20.83 -11.73 -0.49
N ARG A 393 -20.05 -11.46 -1.55
CA ARG A 393 -19.37 -12.48 -2.32
C ARG A 393 -18.06 -12.94 -1.68
N LEU A 394 -17.39 -12.07 -0.92
CA LEU A 394 -16.18 -12.42 -0.17
C LEU A 394 -16.48 -13.23 1.10
N ALA A 395 -17.70 -13.19 1.64
CA ALA A 395 -18.06 -13.95 2.84
C ALA A 395 -17.98 -15.46 2.56
N PHE A 396 -17.26 -16.19 3.43
CA PHE A 396 -17.20 -17.65 3.40
C PHE A 396 -18.48 -18.27 3.97
N ASP A 397 -18.92 -19.37 3.40
CA ASP A 397 -19.95 -20.22 3.99
C ASP A 397 -19.36 -21.19 5.04
N GLU A 398 -20.22 -22.08 5.61
CA GLU A 398 -19.80 -23.05 6.65
C GLU A 398 -18.75 -24.05 6.14
N GLU A 399 -18.70 -24.31 4.83
CA GLU A 399 -17.70 -25.18 4.19
C GLU A 399 -16.44 -24.42 3.76
N GLY A 400 -16.35 -23.13 4.06
CA GLY A 400 -15.23 -22.27 3.68
C GLY A 400 -15.23 -21.84 2.21
N ARG A 401 -16.38 -21.83 1.53
CA ARG A 401 -16.51 -21.45 0.11
C ARG A 401 -17.05 -20.03 -0.02
N PRO A 402 -16.34 -19.12 -0.71
CA PRO A 402 -16.85 -17.79 -1.01
C PRO A 402 -17.70 -17.82 -2.27
N MET A 403 -18.36 -16.70 -2.57
CA MET A 403 -19.09 -16.47 -3.82
C MET A 403 -18.27 -15.70 -4.85
N LEU A 404 -16.98 -15.47 -4.57
CA LEU A 404 -16.03 -14.82 -5.47
C LEU A 404 -14.67 -15.49 -5.38
N HIS A 405 -14.17 -15.90 -6.53
CA HIS A 405 -12.80 -16.38 -6.70
C HIS A 405 -12.03 -15.58 -7.75
N VAL A 406 -10.73 -15.54 -7.61
CA VAL A 406 -9.80 -14.83 -8.50
C VAL A 406 -8.68 -15.80 -8.89
N PHE A 407 -8.41 -15.94 -10.17
CA PHE A 407 -7.27 -16.72 -10.62
C PHE A 407 -5.97 -16.06 -10.16
N ASN A 408 -5.01 -16.86 -9.72
CA ASN A 408 -3.70 -16.35 -9.24
C ASN A 408 -2.89 -15.62 -10.32
N THR A 409 -3.34 -15.68 -11.57
CA THR A 409 -2.82 -14.89 -12.69
C THR A 409 -3.31 -13.44 -12.68
N CYS A 410 -4.42 -13.14 -11.99
CA CYS A 410 -4.97 -11.79 -11.84
C CYS A 410 -4.24 -11.03 -10.72
N ARG A 411 -2.96 -10.74 -10.95
CA ARG A 411 -2.04 -10.21 -9.93
C ARG A 411 -2.40 -8.81 -9.46
N HIS A 412 -2.97 -7.99 -10.36
CA HIS A 412 -3.32 -6.62 -10.04
C HIS A 412 -4.55 -6.56 -9.12
N PHE A 413 -5.57 -7.40 -9.35
CA PHE A 413 -6.69 -7.54 -8.42
C PHE A 413 -6.20 -7.96 -7.03
N ILE A 414 -5.39 -9.03 -6.98
CA ILE A 414 -4.86 -9.59 -5.73
C ILE A 414 -4.04 -8.54 -4.95
N ARG A 415 -3.38 -7.64 -5.66
CA ARG A 415 -2.58 -6.56 -5.10
C ARG A 415 -3.44 -5.38 -4.60
N THR A 416 -4.35 -4.88 -5.43
CA THR A 416 -5.01 -3.58 -5.20
C THR A 416 -6.25 -3.69 -4.32
N VAL A 417 -7.16 -4.62 -4.61
CA VAL A 417 -8.47 -4.67 -3.95
C VAL A 417 -8.38 -4.94 -2.45
N PRO A 418 -7.54 -5.87 -1.97
CA PRO A 418 -7.39 -6.10 -0.53
C PRO A 418 -6.71 -4.94 0.22
N ALA A 419 -5.98 -4.09 -0.50
CA ALA A 419 -5.24 -2.97 0.09
C ALA A 419 -6.10 -1.70 0.27
N LEU A 420 -7.34 -1.69 -0.24
CA LEU A 420 -8.22 -0.53 -0.19
C LEU A 420 -8.63 -0.18 1.25
N VAL A 421 -8.61 1.13 1.55
CA VAL A 421 -9.04 1.68 2.84
C VAL A 421 -10.30 2.53 2.67
N TYR A 422 -11.04 2.70 3.79
CA TYR A 422 -12.18 3.60 3.84
C TYR A 422 -11.75 5.06 3.67
N SER A 423 -12.61 5.85 3.05
CA SER A 423 -12.43 7.30 2.94
C SER A 423 -12.60 7.98 4.29
N GLU A 424 -11.68 8.89 4.63
CA GLU A 424 -11.83 9.73 5.84
C GLU A 424 -13.03 10.68 5.74
N ARG A 425 -13.44 11.03 4.52
CA ARG A 425 -14.58 11.95 4.27
C ARG A 425 -15.91 11.24 4.20
N SER A 426 -15.93 10.00 3.78
CA SER A 426 -17.12 9.16 3.64
C SER A 426 -16.82 7.79 4.22
N VAL A 427 -17.10 7.62 5.52
CA VAL A 427 -16.76 6.41 6.30
C VAL A 427 -17.35 5.12 5.74
N GLU A 428 -18.32 5.21 4.84
CA GLU A 428 -18.95 4.05 4.20
C GLU A 428 -18.43 3.76 2.81
N ASP A 429 -17.55 4.61 2.24
CA ASP A 429 -17.03 4.44 0.89
C ASP A 429 -15.52 4.20 0.88
N VAL A 430 -15.03 3.65 -0.22
CA VAL A 430 -13.60 3.47 -0.50
C VAL A 430 -12.97 4.83 -0.79
N ASP A 431 -11.75 5.05 -0.34
CA ASP A 431 -10.98 6.24 -0.65
C ASP A 431 -10.51 6.21 -2.12
N THR A 432 -11.02 7.15 -2.93
CA THR A 432 -10.72 7.25 -4.37
C THR A 432 -9.35 7.87 -4.68
N ALA A 433 -8.60 8.32 -3.70
CA ALA A 433 -7.23 8.76 -3.90
C ALA A 433 -6.25 7.57 -4.05
N GLN A 434 -6.73 6.35 -3.77
CA GLN A 434 -5.99 5.11 -3.93
C GLN A 434 -6.09 4.56 -5.37
N GLU A 435 -5.50 3.40 -5.57
CA GLU A 435 -5.55 2.64 -6.83
C GLU A 435 -6.83 1.78 -6.84
N ASP A 436 -8.00 2.43 -7.01
CA ASP A 436 -9.35 1.82 -6.88
C ASP A 436 -9.97 1.37 -8.22
N HIS A 437 -9.28 1.54 -9.35
CA HIS A 437 -9.81 1.28 -10.69
C HIS A 437 -10.28 -0.16 -10.90
N ILE A 438 -9.56 -1.14 -10.36
CA ILE A 438 -9.96 -2.56 -10.42
C ILE A 438 -11.20 -2.82 -9.57
N TYR A 439 -11.33 -2.15 -8.44
CA TYR A 439 -12.51 -2.22 -7.61
C TYR A 439 -13.73 -1.61 -8.32
N ASP A 440 -13.59 -0.47 -8.97
CA ASP A 440 -14.66 0.18 -9.70
C ASP A 440 -15.14 -0.69 -10.88
N GLU A 441 -14.23 -1.21 -11.70
CA GLU A 441 -14.54 -2.19 -12.74
C GLU A 441 -15.26 -3.43 -12.18
N THR A 442 -14.77 -3.95 -11.04
CA THR A 442 -15.37 -5.11 -10.37
C THR A 442 -16.80 -4.84 -9.94
N ARG A 443 -17.08 -3.65 -9.39
CA ARG A 443 -18.46 -3.26 -9.00
C ARG A 443 -19.40 -3.30 -10.21
N TYR A 444 -19.00 -2.72 -11.35
CA TYR A 444 -19.83 -2.72 -12.54
C TYR A 444 -20.15 -4.16 -12.98
N ALA A 445 -19.16 -5.04 -13.00
CA ALA A 445 -19.37 -6.43 -13.38
C ALA A 445 -20.30 -7.18 -12.40
N LEU A 446 -20.08 -7.05 -11.09
CA LEU A 446 -20.86 -7.76 -10.07
C LEU A 446 -22.29 -7.26 -9.93
N MET A 447 -22.54 -5.96 -10.19
CA MET A 447 -23.88 -5.38 -10.17
C MET A 447 -24.79 -5.91 -11.30
N THR A 448 -24.24 -6.54 -12.34
CA THR A 448 -25.04 -7.24 -13.36
C THR A 448 -25.74 -8.49 -12.81
N ARG A 449 -25.25 -9.04 -11.69
CA ARG A 449 -25.73 -10.28 -11.08
C ARG A 449 -25.69 -10.18 -9.56
N CYS A 450 -26.56 -9.33 -8.99
CA CYS A 450 -26.62 -9.12 -7.55
C CYS A 450 -27.00 -10.40 -6.79
N ILE A 451 -26.37 -10.63 -5.65
CA ILE A 451 -26.72 -11.70 -4.71
C ILE A 451 -27.25 -11.12 -3.39
N ARG A 452 -27.96 -11.95 -2.64
CA ARG A 452 -28.41 -11.60 -1.28
C ARG A 452 -27.29 -11.87 -0.26
N ALA A 453 -27.28 -11.12 0.84
CA ALA A 453 -26.41 -11.41 1.97
C ALA A 453 -26.62 -12.85 2.46
N ARG A 454 -25.52 -13.57 2.65
CA ARG A 454 -25.50 -14.88 3.33
C ARG A 454 -25.21 -14.65 4.81
N LYS A 455 -25.65 -15.58 5.68
CA LYS A 455 -25.12 -15.64 7.04
C LYS A 455 -23.65 -15.98 6.92
N SER A 456 -22.78 -15.08 7.38
CA SER A 456 -21.36 -15.36 7.47
C SER A 456 -21.16 -16.48 8.48
N ALA A 457 -20.50 -17.57 8.07
CA ALA A 457 -19.89 -18.46 9.05
C ALA A 457 -18.84 -17.62 9.80
N VAL A 458 -18.87 -17.66 11.10
CA VAL A 458 -17.77 -17.12 11.91
C VAL A 458 -16.60 -18.06 11.65
N VAL A 459 -15.78 -17.73 10.68
CA VAL A 459 -14.49 -18.39 10.53
C VAL A 459 -13.67 -17.98 11.74
N HIS A 460 -13.63 -18.87 12.76
CA HIS A 460 -12.57 -18.79 13.74
C HIS A 460 -11.28 -18.94 12.93
N ALA A 461 -10.60 -17.82 12.68
CA ALA A 461 -9.22 -17.88 12.24
C ALA A 461 -8.56 -18.91 13.18
N TYR A 462 -7.86 -19.90 12.62
CA TYR A 462 -6.97 -20.74 13.42
C TYR A 462 -5.93 -19.79 14.03
N ALA A 463 -6.28 -19.20 15.15
CA ALA A 463 -5.33 -18.65 16.07
C ALA A 463 -4.49 -19.85 16.50
N ALA A 464 -3.22 -19.84 16.21
CA ALA A 464 -2.26 -20.61 17.00
C ALA A 464 -2.74 -20.49 18.44
N GLU A 465 -3.00 -21.61 19.11
CA GLU A 465 -3.67 -21.73 20.39
C GLU A 465 -3.41 -20.52 21.28
N ASP A 466 -4.42 -19.65 21.43
CA ASP A 466 -4.36 -18.52 22.33
C ASP A 466 -4.37 -19.12 23.75
N PRO A 467 -3.31 -18.95 24.54
CA PRO A 467 -3.27 -19.50 25.91
C PRO A 467 -4.36 -18.94 26.82
N LEU A 468 -5.12 -17.94 26.37
CA LEU A 468 -6.24 -17.34 27.08
C LEU A 468 -7.61 -17.79 26.56
N ASP A 469 -7.67 -18.75 25.60
CA ASP A 469 -8.93 -19.30 25.13
C ASP A 469 -9.53 -20.20 26.23
N LEU A 470 -10.22 -19.56 27.16
CA LEU A 470 -11.01 -20.23 28.19
C LEU A 470 -12.16 -20.95 27.46
N LYS A 471 -11.98 -22.25 27.23
CA LYS A 471 -13.05 -23.10 26.71
C LYS A 471 -14.32 -22.87 27.50
N PRO A 472 -15.46 -22.55 26.88
CA PRO A 472 -16.70 -22.38 27.63
C PRO A 472 -17.01 -23.68 28.38
N PRO A 473 -17.53 -23.61 29.61
CA PRO A 473 -17.79 -24.79 30.42
C PRO A 473 -18.76 -25.71 29.66
N VAL A 474 -18.34 -26.96 29.49
CA VAL A 474 -19.18 -28.03 28.92
C VAL A 474 -20.47 -28.08 29.69
N ARG A 475 -21.60 -27.70 29.10
CA ARG A 475 -22.92 -27.95 29.67
C ARG A 475 -23.14 -29.45 29.72
N LEU A 476 -22.93 -30.06 30.88
CA LEU A 476 -23.44 -31.38 31.14
C LEU A 476 -24.96 -31.36 31.00
N LEU A 477 -25.50 -31.94 29.93
CA LEU A 477 -26.90 -32.30 29.88
C LEU A 477 -27.15 -33.35 30.97
N ARG A 478 -27.87 -32.93 32.00
CA ARG A 478 -28.51 -33.91 32.95
C ARG A 478 -29.66 -34.56 32.18
N LEU A 479 -29.65 -35.91 32.15
CA LEU A 479 -30.76 -36.75 31.77
C LEU A 479 -32.00 -36.44 32.60
#